data_d490c6a9623c818f1c077bc7c5614355
#
_entry.id   d490c6a9623c818f1c077bc7c5614355
#
_cell.length_a   1.000
_cell.length_b   1.000
_cell.length_c   1.000
_cell.angle_alpha   90.00
_cell.angle_beta   90.00
_cell.angle_gamma   90.00
#
_symmetry.space_group_name_H-M   'P 1'
#
loop_
_entity.id
_entity.type
_entity.pdbx_description
1 polymer ?
#
loop_
_entity_poly.entity_id
_entity_poly.type
_entity_poly.pdbx_seq_one_letter_code
_entity_poly.pdbx_strand_id
1 'polypeptide(L)'
;HLEHRRQRQMCIRDSPIVVELGCGKGEYAVGLARKNPKQNYIGIDIKGARFWRGAKTALEEGLENVAFVRTQIELIEAVFAQGEVAEIWITFPDPQYKFRRKHHRLTNPTFLRSYQKVLQPEGVVHLKTDAAFLHGYTLGVLDGWDIKPLMAHHDIYQYVHAPADVIGIQTFYEQQYREKGVPITYLKFSFPTDAKTK
;
A
#
# COMPACT_ATOMS: atom_id res chain seq x y z
N HIS A 1 14.95 -7.36 32.11
CA HIS A 1 14.70 -7.97 30.78
C HIS A 1 13.21 -8.11 30.43
N LEU A 2 12.32 -8.36 31.40
CA LEU A 2 10.86 -8.49 31.16
C LEU A 2 10.17 -7.13 31.00
N GLU A 3 10.61 -6.08 31.68
CA GLU A 3 10.09 -4.72 31.57
C GLU A 3 10.39 -4.10 30.16
N HIS A 4 11.60 -4.31 29.66
CA HIS A 4 11.96 -3.88 28.29
C HIS A 4 11.16 -4.60 27.19
N ARG A 5 10.80 -5.87 27.40
CA ARG A 5 9.91 -6.59 26.47
C ARG A 5 8.48 -6.06 26.51
N ARG A 6 7.95 -5.74 27.71
CA ARG A 6 6.60 -5.15 27.86
C ARG A 6 6.53 -3.73 27.29
N GLN A 7 7.55 -2.89 27.48
CA GLN A 7 7.62 -1.56 26.89
C GLN A 7 7.74 -1.62 25.36
N ARG A 8 8.54 -2.55 24.80
CA ARG A 8 8.58 -2.75 23.35
C ARG A 8 7.25 -3.22 22.79
N GLN A 9 6.57 -4.15 23.46
CA GLN A 9 5.25 -4.61 23.02
C GLN A 9 4.16 -3.51 23.11
N MET A 10 4.23 -2.61 24.09
CA MET A 10 3.36 -1.43 24.15
C MET A 10 3.66 -0.46 23.02
N CYS A 11 4.92 -0.13 22.76
CA CYS A 11 5.29 0.78 21.66
C CYS A 11 4.91 0.23 20.28
N ILE A 12 4.98 -1.07 20.06
CA ILE A 12 4.56 -1.70 18.78
C ILE A 12 3.04 -1.67 18.61
N ARG A 13 2.27 -1.87 19.70
CA ARG A 13 0.79 -1.85 19.65
C ARG A 13 0.21 -0.47 19.31
N ASP A 14 0.88 0.60 19.74
CA ASP A 14 0.42 1.99 19.53
C ASP A 14 1.04 2.63 18.28
N SER A 15 1.90 1.90 17.54
CA SER A 15 2.53 2.42 16.31
C SER A 15 1.56 2.39 15.14
N PRO A 16 1.61 3.39 14.24
CA PRO A 16 0.77 3.42 13.04
C PRO A 16 0.87 2.13 12.23
N ILE A 17 -0.26 1.63 11.76
CA ILE A 17 -0.33 0.46 10.89
C ILE A 17 -0.33 0.92 9.43
N VAL A 18 0.62 0.41 8.67
CA VAL A 18 0.74 0.60 7.22
C VAL A 18 0.49 -0.73 6.51
N VAL A 19 -0.40 -0.73 5.54
CA VAL A 19 -0.82 -1.96 4.85
C VAL A 19 -0.39 -1.94 3.39
N GLU A 20 0.26 -3.00 2.92
CA GLU A 20 0.50 -3.23 1.49
C GLU A 20 -0.52 -4.24 0.96
N LEU A 21 -1.33 -3.83 -0.02
CA LEU A 21 -2.36 -4.66 -0.65
C LEU A 21 -1.84 -5.33 -1.93
N GLY A 22 -1.97 -6.65 -1.98
CA GLY A 22 -1.40 -7.44 -3.07
C GLY A 22 0.12 -7.50 -3.00
N CYS A 23 0.68 -7.67 -1.81
CA CYS A 23 2.11 -7.54 -1.51
C CYS A 23 3.04 -8.51 -2.28
N GLY A 24 2.49 -9.48 -3.00
CA GLY A 24 3.28 -10.41 -3.81
C GLY A 24 4.37 -11.11 -3.00
N LYS A 25 5.63 -10.80 -3.28
CA LYS A 25 6.79 -11.37 -2.54
C LYS A 25 7.07 -10.63 -1.21
N GLY A 26 6.34 -9.58 -0.89
CA GLY A 26 6.53 -8.79 0.33
C GLY A 26 7.76 -7.87 0.31
N GLU A 27 8.34 -7.64 -0.87
CA GLU A 27 9.57 -6.84 -1.01
C GLU A 27 9.37 -5.40 -0.56
N TYR A 28 8.20 -4.82 -0.86
CA TYR A 28 7.91 -3.42 -0.52
C TYR A 28 7.62 -3.26 0.98
N ALA A 29 6.78 -4.11 1.56
CA ALA A 29 6.49 -4.12 3.00
C ALA A 29 7.76 -4.31 3.83
N VAL A 30 8.63 -5.26 3.46
CA VAL A 30 9.93 -5.47 4.11
C VAL A 30 10.84 -4.25 3.95
N GLY A 31 10.88 -3.65 2.76
CA GLY A 31 11.66 -2.45 2.49
C GLY A 31 11.25 -1.25 3.33
N LEU A 32 9.93 -1.04 3.50
CA LEU A 32 9.38 0.00 4.37
C LEU A 32 9.72 -0.27 5.84
N ALA A 33 9.57 -1.52 6.29
CA ALA A 33 9.85 -1.90 7.67
C ALA A 33 11.32 -1.66 8.07
N ARG A 34 12.26 -1.93 7.17
CA ARG A 34 13.69 -1.63 7.39
C ARG A 34 13.95 -0.14 7.59
N LYS A 35 13.29 0.70 6.80
CA LYS A 35 13.49 2.16 6.83
C LYS A 35 12.83 2.82 8.04
N ASN A 36 11.68 2.33 8.45
CA ASN A 36 10.83 2.99 9.43
C ASN A 36 10.48 2.06 10.61
N PRO A 37 11.41 1.82 11.55
CA PRO A 37 11.22 0.86 12.64
C PRO A 37 10.14 1.27 13.67
N LYS A 38 9.62 2.50 13.57
CA LYS A 38 8.56 3.02 14.47
C LYS A 38 7.14 2.80 13.92
N GLN A 39 7.00 2.18 12.76
CA GLN A 39 5.71 1.87 12.15
C GLN A 39 5.56 0.36 12.00
N ASN A 40 4.33 -0.14 12.02
CA ASN A 40 4.02 -1.55 11.78
C ASN A 40 3.54 -1.74 10.34
N TYR A 41 4.07 -2.75 9.67
CA TYR A 41 3.78 -3.06 8.27
C TYR A 41 3.06 -4.39 8.14
N ILE A 42 1.97 -4.42 7.37
CA ILE A 42 1.21 -5.65 7.12
C ILE A 42 1.07 -5.83 5.61
N GLY A 43 1.72 -6.86 5.08
CA GLY A 43 1.55 -7.28 3.70
C GLY A 43 0.35 -8.24 3.56
N ILE A 44 -0.59 -7.93 2.66
CA ILE A 44 -1.76 -8.76 2.38
C ILE A 44 -1.68 -9.31 0.96
N ASP A 45 -1.83 -10.64 0.81
CA ASP A 45 -2.00 -11.30 -0.48
C ASP A 45 -2.83 -12.58 -0.33
N ILE A 46 -3.57 -12.94 -1.37
CA ILE A 46 -4.33 -14.20 -1.40
C ILE A 46 -3.40 -15.41 -1.56
N LYS A 47 -2.22 -15.22 -2.13
CA LYS A 47 -1.26 -16.29 -2.44
C LYS A 47 -0.13 -16.33 -1.40
N GLY A 48 -0.35 -17.06 -0.30
CA GLY A 48 0.63 -17.22 0.77
C GLY A 48 2.02 -17.69 0.32
N ALA A 49 2.09 -18.54 -0.71
CA ALA A 49 3.35 -19.02 -1.28
C ALA A 49 4.23 -17.87 -1.86
N ARG A 50 3.66 -16.71 -2.19
CA ARG A 50 4.41 -15.56 -2.69
C ARG A 50 5.10 -14.80 -1.57
N PHE A 51 4.36 -14.40 -0.53
CA PHE A 51 4.91 -13.60 0.56
C PHE A 51 5.72 -14.40 1.59
N TRP A 52 5.74 -15.75 1.48
CA TRP A 52 6.67 -16.57 2.26
C TRP A 52 8.10 -16.05 2.18
N ARG A 53 8.51 -15.56 1.00
CA ARG A 53 9.86 -14.99 0.81
C ARG A 53 10.08 -13.74 1.66
N GLY A 54 9.11 -12.83 1.68
CA GLY A 54 9.14 -11.63 2.52
C GLY A 54 9.17 -11.98 4.01
N ALA A 55 8.33 -12.92 4.44
CA ALA A 55 8.30 -13.38 5.82
C ALA A 55 9.64 -14.03 6.24
N LYS A 56 10.24 -14.85 5.36
CA LYS A 56 11.57 -15.43 5.59
C LYS A 56 12.64 -14.34 5.72
N THR A 57 12.65 -13.37 4.81
CA THR A 57 13.60 -12.25 4.86
C THR A 57 13.43 -11.45 6.15
N ALA A 58 12.21 -11.16 6.56
CA ALA A 58 11.94 -10.45 7.81
C ALA A 58 12.48 -11.19 9.04
N LEU A 59 12.32 -12.51 9.09
CA LEU A 59 12.87 -13.36 10.17
C LEU A 59 14.40 -13.37 10.16
N GLU A 60 15.02 -13.55 8.99
CA GLU A 60 16.48 -13.58 8.83
C GLU A 60 17.13 -12.24 9.22
N GLU A 61 16.46 -11.13 8.97
CA GLU A 61 16.93 -9.79 9.32
C GLU A 61 16.48 -9.31 10.71
N GLY A 62 15.70 -10.09 11.44
CA GLY A 62 15.19 -9.73 12.75
C GLY A 62 14.23 -8.54 12.75
N LEU A 63 13.45 -8.34 11.69
CA LEU A 63 12.45 -7.29 11.62
C LEU A 63 11.22 -7.70 12.42
N GLU A 64 10.94 -6.97 13.49
CA GLU A 64 9.81 -7.23 14.40
C GLU A 64 8.55 -6.44 14.03
N ASN A 65 8.67 -5.50 13.08
CA ASN A 65 7.63 -4.54 12.70
C ASN A 65 6.99 -4.84 11.33
N VAL A 66 7.09 -6.06 10.82
CA VAL A 66 6.43 -6.50 9.60
C VAL A 66 5.78 -7.87 9.77
N ALA A 67 4.55 -7.99 9.28
CA ALA A 67 3.79 -9.24 9.28
C ALA A 67 3.10 -9.45 7.92
N PHE A 68 2.66 -10.68 7.67
CA PHE A 68 1.96 -11.03 6.44
C PHE A 68 0.66 -11.76 6.75
N VAL A 69 -0.41 -11.36 6.07
CA VAL A 69 -1.75 -11.94 6.24
C VAL A 69 -2.23 -12.51 4.90
N ARG A 70 -2.59 -13.80 4.91
CA ARG A 70 -3.21 -14.45 3.76
C ARG A 70 -4.72 -14.25 3.81
N THR A 71 -5.22 -13.34 3.00
CA THR A 71 -6.66 -13.09 2.88
C THR A 71 -7.00 -12.45 1.53
N GLN A 72 -8.28 -12.40 1.20
CA GLN A 72 -8.80 -11.59 0.09
C GLN A 72 -8.87 -10.13 0.52
N ILE A 73 -8.49 -9.20 -0.37
CA ILE A 73 -8.51 -7.75 -0.07
C ILE A 73 -9.95 -7.25 0.15
N GLU A 74 -10.93 -7.92 -0.45
CA GLU A 74 -12.36 -7.69 -0.24
C GLU A 74 -12.78 -7.80 1.23
N LEU A 75 -12.00 -8.54 2.03
CA LEU A 75 -12.24 -8.76 3.47
C LEU A 75 -11.50 -7.78 4.38
N ILE A 76 -10.96 -6.69 3.83
CA ILE A 76 -10.14 -5.73 4.60
C ILE A 76 -10.88 -5.18 5.84
N GLU A 77 -12.19 -4.95 5.74
CA GLU A 77 -13.06 -4.49 6.85
C GLU A 77 -13.25 -5.56 7.95
N ALA A 78 -12.97 -6.83 7.66
CA ALA A 78 -12.96 -7.90 8.66
C ALA A 78 -11.59 -8.11 9.31
N VAL A 79 -10.53 -7.59 8.69
CA VAL A 79 -9.15 -7.67 9.18
C VAL A 79 -8.79 -6.49 10.07
N PHE A 80 -9.26 -5.29 9.72
CA PHE A 80 -8.96 -4.05 10.44
C PHE A 80 -10.23 -3.39 10.96
N ALA A 81 -10.11 -2.79 12.15
CA ALA A 81 -11.15 -1.96 12.70
C ALA A 81 -11.26 -0.63 11.93
N GLN A 82 -12.37 0.08 12.14
CA GLN A 82 -12.59 1.41 11.59
C GLN A 82 -11.51 2.38 12.09
N GLY A 83 -10.85 3.08 11.17
CA GLY A 83 -9.84 4.07 11.50
C GLY A 83 -8.55 3.49 12.10
N GLU A 84 -8.23 2.21 11.87
CA GLU A 84 -7.04 1.56 12.42
C GLU A 84 -5.79 1.75 11.55
N VAL A 85 -5.96 1.86 10.22
CA VAL A 85 -4.88 1.91 9.25
C VAL A 85 -4.45 3.35 8.96
N ALA A 86 -3.16 3.65 9.08
CA ALA A 86 -2.61 4.98 8.77
C ALA A 86 -2.36 5.16 7.26
N GLU A 87 -1.85 4.14 6.60
CA GLU A 87 -1.49 4.21 5.18
C GLU A 87 -1.80 2.90 4.47
N ILE A 88 -2.24 2.99 3.21
CA ILE A 88 -2.42 1.85 2.31
C ILE A 88 -1.50 2.03 1.10
N TRP A 89 -0.68 1.02 0.82
CA TRP A 89 0.16 0.94 -0.36
C TRP A 89 -0.39 -0.10 -1.33
N ILE A 90 -0.51 0.29 -2.61
CA ILE A 90 -0.89 -0.57 -3.72
C ILE A 90 0.26 -0.51 -4.72
N THR A 91 1.08 -1.56 -4.74
CA THR A 91 2.31 -1.60 -5.53
C THR A 91 2.18 -2.63 -6.64
N PHE A 92 2.29 -2.19 -7.88
CA PHE A 92 2.25 -3.03 -9.10
C PHE A 92 1.08 -4.04 -9.14
N PRO A 93 -0.15 -3.59 -8.86
CA PRO A 93 -1.31 -4.46 -8.94
C PRO A 93 -1.61 -4.84 -10.39
N ASP A 94 -2.31 -5.97 -10.59
CA ASP A 94 -2.85 -6.31 -11.91
C ASP A 94 -3.82 -5.21 -12.37
N PRO A 95 -3.56 -4.52 -13.49
CA PRO A 95 -4.36 -3.38 -13.94
C PRO A 95 -5.76 -3.76 -14.44
N GLN A 96 -6.02 -5.06 -14.66
CA GLN A 96 -7.33 -5.57 -15.09
C GLN A 96 -7.89 -4.79 -16.30
N TYR A 97 -7.16 -4.79 -17.41
CA TYR A 97 -7.48 -4.02 -18.63
C TYR A 97 -8.88 -4.29 -19.18
N LYS A 98 -9.33 -5.57 -19.12
CA LYS A 98 -10.64 -5.95 -19.68
C LYS A 98 -11.77 -5.32 -18.87
N PHE A 99 -12.73 -4.65 -19.55
CA PHE A 99 -13.86 -3.98 -18.92
C PHE A 99 -14.68 -4.90 -17.99
N ARG A 100 -14.94 -6.15 -18.39
CA ARG A 100 -15.64 -7.15 -17.59
C ARG A 100 -14.96 -7.46 -16.25
N ARG A 101 -13.66 -7.16 -16.09
CA ARG A 101 -12.85 -7.36 -14.88
C ARG A 101 -12.62 -6.10 -14.09
N LYS A 102 -13.27 -4.99 -14.44
CA LYS A 102 -13.10 -3.69 -13.76
C LYS A 102 -13.31 -3.73 -12.23
N HIS A 103 -14.17 -4.65 -11.77
CA HIS A 103 -14.46 -4.83 -10.35
C HIS A 103 -13.30 -5.45 -9.55
N HIS A 104 -12.28 -6.01 -10.21
CA HIS A 104 -11.06 -6.50 -9.58
C HIS A 104 -9.94 -5.46 -9.52
N ARG A 105 -10.10 -4.27 -10.09
CA ARG A 105 -9.12 -3.19 -9.93
C ARG A 105 -9.08 -2.75 -8.48
N LEU A 106 -7.91 -2.77 -7.85
CA LEU A 106 -7.77 -2.41 -6.43
C LEU A 106 -8.10 -0.94 -6.13
N THR A 107 -8.27 -0.12 -7.15
CA THR A 107 -8.70 1.28 -7.03
C THR A 107 -10.11 1.53 -7.58
N ASN A 108 -10.95 0.49 -7.72
CA ASN A 108 -12.34 0.69 -8.06
C ASN A 108 -13.12 1.30 -6.89
N PRO A 109 -14.30 1.94 -7.14
CA PRO A 109 -15.09 2.58 -6.10
C PRO A 109 -15.44 1.70 -4.90
N THR A 110 -15.67 0.39 -5.09
CA THR A 110 -16.00 -0.54 -4.00
C THR A 110 -14.82 -0.71 -3.05
N PHE A 111 -13.63 -0.98 -3.59
CA PHE A 111 -12.42 -1.08 -2.78
C PHE A 111 -12.09 0.24 -2.08
N LEU A 112 -12.17 1.37 -2.78
CA LEU A 112 -11.88 2.68 -2.19
C LEU A 112 -12.80 3.02 -1.02
N ARG A 113 -14.08 2.63 -1.08
CA ARG A 113 -15.02 2.78 0.07
C ARG A 113 -14.60 1.93 1.27
N SER A 114 -14.15 0.70 1.04
CA SER A 114 -13.64 -0.16 2.11
C SER A 114 -12.36 0.40 2.72
N TYR A 115 -11.47 0.96 1.89
CA TYR A 115 -10.25 1.61 2.38
C TYR A 115 -10.57 2.84 3.24
N GLN A 116 -11.54 3.66 2.81
CA GLN A 116 -11.99 4.85 3.57
C GLN A 116 -12.46 4.49 4.98
N LYS A 117 -13.12 3.33 5.16
CA LYS A 117 -13.60 2.90 6.48
C LYS A 117 -12.48 2.49 7.43
N VAL A 118 -11.47 1.78 6.93
CA VAL A 118 -10.37 1.28 7.76
C VAL A 118 -9.26 2.30 7.96
N LEU A 119 -9.16 3.31 7.09
CA LEU A 119 -8.17 4.38 7.22
C LEU A 119 -8.52 5.33 8.37
N GLN A 120 -7.47 5.78 9.06
CA GLN A 120 -7.54 6.88 10.01
C GLN A 120 -8.01 8.17 9.32
N PRO A 121 -8.57 9.14 10.06
CA PRO A 121 -8.71 10.50 9.53
C PRO A 121 -7.35 10.98 8.96
N GLU A 122 -7.39 11.57 7.76
CA GLU A 122 -6.17 11.98 7.01
C GLU A 122 -5.24 10.82 6.55
N GLY A 123 -5.64 9.58 6.77
CA GLY A 123 -4.94 8.42 6.24
C GLY A 123 -4.80 8.48 4.72
N VAL A 124 -3.71 7.95 4.18
CA VAL A 124 -3.37 8.10 2.77
C VAL A 124 -3.34 6.77 2.03
N VAL A 125 -3.68 6.83 0.74
CA VAL A 125 -3.53 5.72 -0.20
C VAL A 125 -2.45 6.06 -1.21
N HIS A 126 -1.55 5.12 -1.44
CA HIS A 126 -0.48 5.18 -2.43
C HIS A 126 -0.73 4.16 -3.53
N LEU A 127 -0.67 4.59 -4.77
CA LEU A 127 -0.65 3.71 -5.94
C LEU A 127 0.66 3.93 -6.70
N LYS A 128 1.46 2.87 -6.84
CA LYS A 128 2.70 2.86 -7.62
C LYS A 128 2.60 1.75 -8.67
N THR A 129 2.70 2.08 -9.95
CA THR A 129 2.48 1.11 -11.03
C THR A 129 3.14 1.53 -12.34
N ASP A 130 3.52 0.54 -13.15
CA ASP A 130 3.93 0.68 -14.55
C ASP A 130 2.73 0.88 -15.50
N ALA A 131 1.52 0.57 -15.03
CA ALA A 131 0.30 0.63 -15.83
C ALA A 131 -0.30 2.05 -15.85
N ALA A 132 0.10 2.90 -16.81
CA ALA A 132 -0.45 4.23 -17.01
C ALA A 132 -2.00 4.23 -17.11
N PHE A 133 -2.57 3.15 -17.69
CA PHE A 133 -4.01 2.95 -17.72
C PHE A 133 -4.64 2.94 -16.32
N LEU A 134 -4.06 2.20 -15.35
CA LEU A 134 -4.60 2.10 -14.00
C LEU A 134 -4.45 3.43 -13.24
N HIS A 135 -3.34 4.12 -13.46
CA HIS A 135 -3.12 5.46 -12.92
C HIS A 135 -4.20 6.44 -13.41
N GLY A 136 -4.43 6.52 -14.75
CA GLY A 136 -5.45 7.37 -15.33
C GLY A 136 -6.88 6.99 -14.91
N TYR A 137 -7.17 5.68 -14.85
CA TYR A 137 -8.44 5.19 -14.31
C TYR A 137 -8.68 5.66 -12.88
N THR A 138 -7.66 5.56 -12.02
CA THR A 138 -7.76 5.98 -10.61
C THR A 138 -7.98 7.48 -10.50
N LEU A 139 -7.27 8.29 -11.28
CA LEU A 139 -7.51 9.73 -11.36
C LEU A 139 -8.95 10.06 -11.73
N GLY A 140 -9.52 9.37 -12.73
CA GLY A 140 -10.91 9.56 -13.12
C GLY A 140 -11.92 9.17 -12.03
N VAL A 141 -11.63 8.13 -11.22
CA VAL A 141 -12.48 7.79 -10.07
C VAL A 141 -12.41 8.86 -9.00
N LEU A 142 -11.21 9.37 -8.69
CA LEU A 142 -11.02 10.43 -7.70
C LEU A 142 -11.70 11.74 -8.12
N ASP A 143 -11.57 12.12 -9.39
CA ASP A 143 -12.23 13.29 -9.97
C ASP A 143 -13.76 13.18 -9.84
N GLY A 144 -14.32 12.02 -10.16
CA GLY A 144 -15.76 11.75 -9.97
C GLY A 144 -16.24 11.80 -8.51
N TRP A 145 -15.32 11.78 -7.56
CA TRP A 145 -15.60 11.93 -6.12
C TRP A 145 -15.16 13.28 -5.55
N ASP A 146 -14.75 14.20 -6.41
CA ASP A 146 -14.20 15.53 -6.04
C ASP A 146 -12.99 15.42 -5.09
N ILE A 147 -12.18 14.36 -5.25
CA ILE A 147 -10.96 14.15 -4.48
C ILE A 147 -9.76 14.62 -5.30
N LYS A 148 -9.06 15.64 -4.82
CA LYS A 148 -7.80 16.09 -5.41
C LYS A 148 -6.66 15.23 -4.89
N PRO A 149 -5.82 14.65 -5.76
CA PRO A 149 -4.67 13.90 -5.33
C PRO A 149 -3.63 14.83 -4.64
N LEU A 150 -3.00 14.33 -3.60
CA LEU A 150 -1.89 15.00 -2.92
C LEU A 150 -0.62 15.00 -3.79
N MET A 151 -0.48 13.99 -4.63
CA MET A 151 0.61 13.85 -5.59
C MET A 151 0.16 12.97 -6.75
N ALA A 152 0.50 13.35 -7.98
CA ALA A 152 0.26 12.58 -9.19
C ALA A 152 1.41 12.78 -10.19
N HIS A 153 2.13 11.72 -10.52
CA HIS A 153 3.26 11.76 -11.46
C HIS A 153 3.19 10.60 -12.45
N HIS A 154 3.46 10.90 -13.72
CA HIS A 154 3.54 9.89 -14.79
C HIS A 154 4.86 9.13 -14.80
N ASP A 155 5.93 9.73 -14.27
CA ASP A 155 7.22 9.08 -14.02
C ASP A 155 7.82 9.65 -12.74
N ILE A 156 7.70 8.89 -11.65
CA ILE A 156 8.14 9.34 -10.33
C ILE A 156 9.68 9.44 -10.23
N TYR A 157 10.40 8.72 -11.07
CA TYR A 157 11.87 8.75 -11.07
C TYR A 157 12.46 10.01 -11.73
N GLN A 158 11.67 10.71 -12.53
CA GLN A 158 12.04 12.00 -13.11
C GLN A 158 11.67 13.18 -12.20
N TYR A 159 10.99 12.93 -11.09
CA TYR A 159 10.59 13.98 -10.17
C TYR A 159 11.68 14.24 -9.12
N VAL A 160 12.24 15.46 -9.11
CA VAL A 160 13.38 15.84 -8.25
C VAL A 160 13.06 15.70 -6.75
N HIS A 161 11.81 15.92 -6.36
CA HIS A 161 11.35 15.82 -4.98
C HIS A 161 10.58 14.53 -4.70
N ALA A 162 10.88 13.45 -5.42
CA ALA A 162 10.24 12.16 -5.19
C ALA A 162 10.47 11.67 -3.75
N PRO A 163 9.42 11.19 -3.06
CA PRO A 163 9.58 10.69 -1.69
C PRO A 163 10.55 9.52 -1.63
N ALA A 164 11.43 9.51 -0.63
CA ALA A 164 12.48 8.50 -0.48
C ALA A 164 11.92 7.07 -0.37
N ASP A 165 10.74 6.90 0.23
CA ASP A 165 10.09 5.59 0.36
C ASP A 165 9.49 5.10 -0.97
N VAL A 166 9.17 6.03 -1.88
CA VAL A 166 8.65 5.69 -3.21
C VAL A 166 9.74 5.22 -4.15
N ILE A 167 10.88 5.93 -4.21
CA ILE A 167 11.95 5.63 -5.16
C ILE A 167 13.05 4.74 -4.60
N GLY A 168 13.21 4.71 -3.28
CA GLY A 168 14.28 3.98 -2.61
C GLY A 168 13.96 2.52 -2.30
N ILE A 169 12.71 2.08 -2.51
CA ILE A 169 12.29 0.68 -2.40
C ILE A 169 11.83 0.25 -3.78
N GLN A 170 12.53 -0.72 -4.35
CA GLN A 170 12.24 -1.24 -5.68
C GLN A 170 11.95 -2.73 -5.61
N THR A 171 10.78 -3.13 -6.11
CA THR A 171 10.46 -4.54 -6.28
C THR A 171 11.21 -5.13 -7.47
N PHE A 172 11.33 -6.44 -7.52
CA PHE A 172 11.94 -7.15 -8.67
C PHE A 172 11.29 -6.77 -10.01
N TYR A 173 9.94 -6.68 -10.04
CA TYR A 173 9.24 -6.28 -11.26
C TYR A 173 9.51 -4.82 -11.64
N GLU A 174 9.59 -3.93 -10.67
CA GLU A 174 9.91 -2.53 -10.90
C GLU A 174 11.28 -2.34 -11.53
N GLN A 175 12.29 -3.05 -11.04
CA GLN A 175 13.62 -3.02 -11.63
C GLN A 175 13.60 -3.45 -13.10
N GLN A 176 12.88 -4.53 -13.42
CA GLN A 176 12.73 -4.98 -14.81
C GLN A 176 12.01 -3.96 -15.71
N TYR A 177 10.99 -3.26 -15.20
CA TYR A 177 10.30 -2.22 -15.97
C TYR A 177 11.20 -1.02 -16.22
N ARG A 178 11.95 -0.59 -15.20
CA ARG A 178 12.91 0.51 -15.33
C ARG A 178 14.04 0.21 -16.31
N GLU A 179 14.58 -1.00 -16.30
CA GLU A 179 15.58 -1.46 -17.27
C GLU A 179 15.08 -1.40 -18.71
N LYS A 180 13.76 -1.60 -18.90
CA LYS A 180 13.09 -1.48 -20.21
C LYS A 180 12.68 -0.04 -20.56
N GLY A 181 13.01 0.94 -19.72
CA GLY A 181 12.63 2.33 -19.93
C GLY A 181 11.12 2.61 -19.74
N VAL A 182 10.39 1.73 -19.05
CA VAL A 182 8.96 1.93 -18.76
C VAL A 182 8.83 2.92 -17.59
N PRO A 183 8.11 4.03 -17.77
CA PRO A 183 7.85 4.98 -16.69
C PRO A 183 7.07 4.34 -15.54
N ILE A 184 7.43 4.68 -14.31
CA ILE A 184 6.69 4.25 -13.12
C ILE A 184 5.83 5.40 -12.63
N THR A 185 4.52 5.22 -12.73
CA THR A 185 3.56 6.21 -12.27
C THR A 185 3.37 6.15 -10.76
N TYR A 186 3.06 7.28 -10.16
CA TYR A 186 2.77 7.36 -8.74
C TYR A 186 1.60 8.30 -8.46
N LEU A 187 0.73 7.88 -7.55
CA LEU A 187 -0.41 8.63 -7.08
C LEU A 187 -0.51 8.50 -5.57
N LYS A 188 -0.71 9.63 -4.88
CA LYS A 188 -1.00 9.71 -3.45
C LYS A 188 -2.25 10.54 -3.23
N PHE A 189 -3.18 10.04 -2.43
CA PHE A 189 -4.42 10.75 -2.11
C PHE A 189 -4.91 10.38 -0.71
N SER A 190 -5.80 11.21 -0.16
CA SER A 190 -6.54 10.96 1.07
C SER A 190 -8.03 11.16 0.82
N PHE A 191 -8.86 10.55 1.66
CA PHE A 191 -10.29 10.82 1.63
C PHE A 191 -10.63 12.05 2.46
N PRO A 192 -11.59 12.89 2.03
CA PRO A 192 -12.05 14.01 2.85
C PRO A 192 -12.60 13.53 4.19
N THR A 193 -12.23 14.20 5.27
CA THR A 193 -12.67 13.90 6.64
C THR A 193 -14.19 14.16 6.86
N ASP A 194 -14.80 15.00 6.01
CA ASP A 194 -16.21 15.44 6.09
C ASP A 194 -17.09 14.89 4.97
N ALA A 195 -16.78 13.74 4.41
CA ALA A 195 -17.71 13.10 3.47
C ALA A 195 -18.97 12.66 4.22
N LYS A 196 -19.89 13.61 4.50
CA LYS A 196 -21.31 13.29 4.68
C LYS A 196 -21.69 12.44 3.48
N THR A 197 -21.80 11.14 3.74
CA THR A 197 -22.35 10.16 2.81
C THR A 197 -23.67 10.72 2.27
N LYS A 198 -23.70 11.16 1.03
CA LYS A 198 -24.91 11.31 0.26
C LYS A 198 -25.28 9.99 -0.38
#